data_3b636b90864cac5ea1760f8b9a41e837
#
_entry.id   3b636b90864cac5ea1760f8b9a41e837
#
_cell.length_a   1.000
_cell.length_b   1.000
_cell.length_c   1.000
_cell.angle_alpha   90.00
_cell.angle_beta   90.00
_cell.angle_gamma   90.00
#
_symmetry.space_group_name_H-M   'P 1'
#
loop_
_entity.id
_entity.type
_entity.pdbx_description
1 polymer ?
#
loop_
_entity_poly.entity_id
_entity_poly.type
_entity_poly.pdbx_seq_one_letter_code
_entity_poly.pdbx_strand_id
1 'polypeptide(L)'
;MSAIILNSGQLSAIEQIKSWWISNQRFFVLHGSAGSGKSLITKHIVESLNQCSPLLTAPTNAACRQIEKYFPKEFEVRTTQAALGFHFNQTSEQKFLTRIGVPGFLADYNLLTIDEASFIGDAKKCKLPNGKFISLLDAIMELDHKVLFIGHKSQLPEVDENSPVESPVFKQGWPRADLIKIERNFGELQSYIEYVESLIYRLNKRFENKYPLSFLEQIKYIKSPFGIKELKSGHSRIIAYRNVTVDELNISIRNSIFKKPEYIFMEEDNIILTEPVNYIGSLPYLNERNALKELTNKVQFSSNTEFKVLGTKQVFVFGIKCWEVKVTSEYEQGFLYVPIDLDKFTEFKHNLKVQAFNKTTKLAKDKAFQAYHNLTSLFTTGWKYSYAVTVHRIQGSNVNKPIVLWDDISFCKNPTLRHKLLYVACSRAREELLIKE
;
A
#
# COMPACT_ATOMS: atom_id res chain seq x y z
N MET A 1 -3.83 -7.92 -29.89
CA MET A 1 -2.99 -7.08 -29.01
C MET A 1 -1.84 -6.56 -29.84
N SER A 2 -1.63 -5.24 -29.91
CA SER A 2 -0.46 -4.67 -30.58
C SER A 2 0.81 -5.16 -29.86
N ALA A 3 1.80 -5.59 -30.60
CA ALA A 3 3.08 -6.01 -30.03
C ALA A 3 3.70 -4.81 -29.27
N ILE A 4 4.01 -5.04 -28.00
CA ILE A 4 4.68 -4.00 -27.19
C ILE A 4 6.12 -3.90 -27.69
N ILE A 5 6.50 -2.72 -28.19
CA ILE A 5 7.86 -2.45 -28.66
C ILE A 5 8.67 -1.94 -27.47
N LEU A 6 9.69 -2.71 -27.07
CA LEU A 6 10.62 -2.33 -26.02
C LEU A 6 11.66 -1.34 -26.55
N ASN A 7 12.01 -0.33 -25.75
CA ASN A 7 13.08 0.60 -26.10
C ASN A 7 14.48 -0.03 -25.83
N SER A 8 15.54 0.62 -26.35
CA SER A 8 16.92 0.11 -26.23
C SER A 8 17.37 -0.06 -24.76
N GLY A 9 16.98 0.84 -23.87
CA GLY A 9 17.29 0.72 -22.44
C GLY A 9 16.60 -0.47 -21.77
N GLN A 10 15.36 -0.75 -22.16
CA GLN A 10 14.60 -1.91 -21.69
C GLN A 10 15.21 -3.21 -22.22
N LEU A 11 15.59 -3.27 -23.48
CA LEU A 11 16.29 -4.44 -24.06
C LEU A 11 17.63 -4.68 -23.37
N SER A 12 18.42 -3.63 -23.15
CA SER A 12 19.69 -3.73 -22.40
C SER A 12 19.50 -4.24 -20.98
N ALA A 13 18.45 -3.78 -20.26
CA ALA A 13 18.15 -4.26 -18.93
C ALA A 13 17.80 -5.75 -18.91
N ILE A 14 17.02 -6.22 -19.88
CA ILE A 14 16.70 -7.65 -20.04
C ILE A 14 17.96 -8.49 -20.20
N GLU A 15 18.87 -8.09 -21.10
CA GLU A 15 20.11 -8.82 -21.33
C GLU A 15 21.03 -8.84 -20.10
N GLN A 16 21.11 -7.72 -19.35
CA GLN A 16 21.86 -7.67 -18.09
C GLN A 16 21.27 -8.61 -17.04
N ILE A 17 19.94 -8.70 -16.92
CA ILE A 17 19.29 -9.59 -15.97
C ILE A 17 19.43 -11.04 -16.37
N LYS A 18 19.35 -11.38 -17.66
CA LYS A 18 19.65 -12.73 -18.16
C LYS A 18 21.09 -13.16 -17.86
N SER A 19 22.05 -12.25 -18.06
CA SER A 19 23.46 -12.51 -17.72
C SER A 19 23.67 -12.70 -16.21
N TRP A 20 22.98 -11.90 -15.40
CA TRP A 20 22.98 -12.09 -13.94
C TRP A 20 22.34 -13.43 -13.54
N TRP A 21 21.25 -13.85 -14.18
CA TRP A 21 20.53 -15.09 -13.86
C TRP A 21 21.45 -16.32 -13.89
N ILE A 22 22.34 -16.41 -14.86
CA ILE A 22 23.30 -17.51 -15.00
C ILE A 22 24.60 -17.30 -14.21
N SER A 23 24.79 -16.16 -13.58
CA SER A 23 25.98 -15.86 -12.77
C SER A 23 25.87 -16.40 -11.33
N ASN A 24 26.95 -16.37 -10.56
CA ASN A 24 26.95 -16.74 -9.14
C ASN A 24 26.45 -15.61 -8.20
N GLN A 25 26.13 -14.43 -8.74
CA GLN A 25 25.65 -13.30 -7.93
C GLN A 25 24.20 -13.50 -7.56
N ARG A 26 23.86 -13.38 -6.25
CA ARG A 26 22.51 -13.61 -5.75
C ARG A 26 21.57 -12.43 -5.94
N PHE A 27 22.06 -11.20 -5.91
CA PHE A 27 21.28 -9.98 -5.88
C PHE A 27 21.46 -9.18 -7.16
N PHE A 28 20.36 -8.59 -7.63
CA PHE A 28 20.34 -7.64 -8.75
C PHE A 28 19.30 -6.55 -8.50
N VAL A 29 19.56 -5.35 -9.01
CA VAL A 29 18.65 -4.21 -8.87
C VAL A 29 18.18 -3.73 -10.25
N LEU A 30 16.87 -3.82 -10.51
CA LEU A 30 16.22 -3.16 -11.63
C LEU A 30 15.73 -1.79 -11.14
N HIS A 31 16.49 -0.77 -11.48
CA HIS A 31 16.26 0.59 -11.04
C HIS A 31 15.63 1.43 -12.16
N GLY A 32 14.66 2.29 -11.84
CA GLY A 32 14.05 3.18 -12.83
C GLY A 32 12.90 4.00 -12.26
N SER A 33 12.71 5.20 -12.81
CA SER A 33 11.66 6.14 -12.40
C SER A 33 10.25 5.54 -12.52
N ALA A 34 9.27 6.18 -11.90
CA ALA A 34 7.88 5.80 -12.05
C ALA A 34 7.47 5.89 -13.54
N GLY A 35 6.87 4.82 -14.09
CA GLY A 35 6.47 4.79 -15.50
C GLY A 35 7.56 4.41 -16.50
N SER A 36 8.75 4.00 -16.08
CA SER A 36 9.82 3.52 -16.98
C SER A 36 9.63 2.10 -17.52
N GLY A 37 8.56 1.41 -17.13
CA GLY A 37 8.25 0.06 -17.61
C GLY A 37 8.85 -1.07 -16.78
N LYS A 38 9.26 -0.85 -15.53
CA LYS A 38 9.83 -1.89 -14.64
C LYS A 38 8.98 -3.15 -14.57
N SER A 39 7.67 -3.02 -14.31
CA SER A 39 6.77 -4.17 -14.21
C SER A 39 6.65 -4.94 -15.54
N LEU A 40 6.68 -4.22 -16.68
CA LEU A 40 6.69 -4.83 -18.00
C LEU A 40 7.96 -5.66 -18.22
N ILE A 41 9.13 -5.10 -17.89
CA ILE A 41 10.41 -5.79 -17.99
C ILE A 41 10.44 -7.00 -17.07
N THR A 42 9.99 -6.86 -15.81
CA THR A 42 9.93 -7.96 -14.86
C THR A 42 9.07 -9.11 -15.40
N LYS A 43 7.88 -8.79 -15.95
CA LYS A 43 7.02 -9.80 -16.57
C LYS A 43 7.76 -10.53 -17.72
N HIS A 44 8.33 -9.77 -18.65
CA HIS A 44 9.07 -10.34 -19.78
C HIS A 44 10.21 -11.27 -19.31
N ILE A 45 10.91 -10.87 -18.24
CA ILE A 45 12.02 -11.65 -17.67
C ILE A 45 11.51 -12.96 -17.08
N VAL A 46 10.54 -12.92 -16.17
CA VAL A 46 10.06 -14.14 -15.49
C VAL A 46 9.43 -15.14 -16.45
N GLU A 47 8.86 -14.67 -17.56
CA GLU A 47 8.30 -15.49 -18.63
C GLU A 47 9.39 -16.05 -19.58
N SER A 48 10.56 -15.40 -19.67
CA SER A 48 11.62 -15.75 -20.64
C SER A 48 12.82 -16.46 -20.03
N LEU A 49 13.00 -16.41 -18.71
CA LEU A 49 14.11 -17.09 -18.04
C LEU A 49 13.90 -18.59 -17.99
N ASN A 50 14.88 -19.34 -18.47
CA ASN A 50 14.83 -20.81 -18.46
C ASN A 50 14.88 -21.34 -17.01
N GLN A 51 14.03 -22.33 -16.71
CA GLN A 51 13.94 -22.97 -15.38
C GLN A 51 13.71 -21.98 -14.23
N CYS A 52 13.03 -20.86 -14.51
CA CYS A 52 12.68 -19.86 -13.50
C CYS A 52 11.36 -20.23 -12.82
N SER A 53 11.39 -20.35 -11.50
CA SER A 53 10.21 -20.44 -10.63
C SER A 53 10.16 -19.20 -9.75
N PRO A 54 9.48 -18.12 -10.19
CA PRO A 54 9.49 -16.85 -9.48
C PRO A 54 8.41 -16.79 -8.40
N LEU A 55 8.77 -16.28 -7.22
CA LEU A 55 7.83 -15.73 -6.25
C LEU A 55 7.83 -14.21 -6.38
N LEU A 56 6.68 -13.64 -6.72
CA LEU A 56 6.53 -12.20 -6.89
C LEU A 56 6.14 -11.56 -5.55
N THR A 57 6.90 -10.56 -5.11
CA THR A 57 6.59 -9.92 -3.84
C THR A 57 6.63 -8.39 -3.89
N ALA A 58 5.90 -7.77 -2.96
CA ALA A 58 5.95 -6.34 -2.69
C ALA A 58 5.74 -6.07 -1.19
N PRO A 59 6.16 -4.91 -0.65
CA PRO A 59 6.03 -4.59 0.77
C PRO A 59 4.59 -4.40 1.25
N THR A 60 3.65 -4.12 0.35
CA THR A 60 2.25 -3.82 0.69
C THR A 60 1.27 -4.63 -0.14
N ASN A 61 0.09 -4.93 0.44
CA ASN A 61 -0.98 -5.60 -0.29
C ASN A 61 -1.48 -4.80 -1.51
N ALA A 62 -1.43 -3.47 -1.44
CA ALA A 62 -1.80 -2.62 -2.59
C ALA A 62 -0.83 -2.82 -3.76
N ALA A 63 0.48 -2.90 -3.49
CA ALA A 63 1.49 -3.18 -4.50
C ALA A 63 1.38 -4.62 -5.02
N CYS A 64 1.09 -5.61 -4.17
CA CYS A 64 0.81 -6.99 -4.60
C CYS A 64 -0.34 -7.04 -5.60
N ARG A 65 -1.47 -6.37 -5.31
CA ARG A 65 -2.60 -6.28 -6.24
C ARG A 65 -2.25 -5.62 -7.59
N GLN A 66 -1.32 -4.66 -7.60
CA GLN A 66 -0.83 -4.10 -8.87
C GLN A 66 -0.02 -5.14 -9.66
N ILE A 67 0.79 -5.95 -8.99
CA ILE A 67 1.51 -7.05 -9.64
C ILE A 67 0.52 -8.05 -10.23
N GLU A 68 -0.48 -8.51 -9.47
CA GLU A 68 -1.51 -9.45 -9.91
C GLU A 68 -2.26 -9.01 -11.19
N LYS A 69 -2.37 -7.70 -11.44
CA LYS A 69 -2.96 -7.17 -12.68
C LYS A 69 -2.13 -7.43 -13.93
N TYR A 70 -0.81 -7.40 -13.76
CA TYR A 70 0.12 -7.48 -14.88
C TYR A 70 0.59 -8.89 -15.17
N PHE A 71 0.53 -9.78 -14.17
CA PHE A 71 1.05 -11.13 -14.27
C PHE A 71 -0.07 -12.16 -14.44
N PRO A 72 0.17 -13.26 -15.20
CA PRO A 72 -0.72 -14.40 -15.23
C PRO A 72 -1.01 -14.98 -13.84
N LYS A 73 -2.20 -15.57 -13.67
CA LYS A 73 -2.67 -16.08 -12.36
C LYS A 73 -1.88 -17.25 -11.80
N GLU A 74 -1.10 -17.92 -12.63
CA GLU A 74 -0.20 -19.00 -12.22
C GLU A 74 0.99 -18.52 -11.37
N PHE A 75 1.35 -17.24 -11.46
CA PHE A 75 2.40 -16.67 -10.62
C PHE A 75 1.86 -16.32 -9.22
N GLU A 76 2.53 -16.87 -8.21
CA GLU A 76 2.18 -16.55 -6.84
C GLU A 76 2.69 -15.16 -6.46
N VAL A 77 1.80 -14.36 -5.83
CA VAL A 77 2.09 -13.02 -5.35
C VAL A 77 1.85 -12.94 -3.84
N ARG A 78 2.82 -12.46 -3.07
CA ARG A 78 2.71 -12.29 -1.61
C ARG A 78 3.32 -10.96 -1.17
N THR A 79 2.96 -10.51 0.03
CA THR A 79 3.77 -9.45 0.65
C THR A 79 5.15 -9.99 0.99
N THR A 80 6.19 -9.16 0.88
CA THR A 80 7.58 -9.55 1.18
C THR A 80 7.71 -10.13 2.58
N GLN A 81 7.00 -9.54 3.56
CA GLN A 81 6.99 -10.03 4.93
C GLN A 81 6.38 -11.43 5.02
N ALA A 82 5.23 -11.65 4.37
CA ALA A 82 4.57 -12.97 4.37
C ALA A 82 5.41 -14.03 3.64
N ALA A 83 6.06 -13.67 2.53
CA ALA A 83 6.99 -14.55 1.80
C ALA A 83 8.14 -15.01 2.69
N LEU A 84 8.67 -14.13 3.55
CA LEU A 84 9.73 -14.44 4.51
C LEU A 84 9.23 -15.10 5.80
N GLY A 85 7.93 -15.36 5.95
CA GLY A 85 7.32 -15.97 7.13
C GLY A 85 7.15 -15.04 8.32
N PHE A 86 7.19 -13.71 8.09
CA PHE A 86 6.90 -12.74 9.13
C PHE A 86 5.40 -12.46 9.24
N HIS A 87 4.92 -12.49 10.47
CA HIS A 87 3.53 -12.18 10.82
C HIS A 87 3.49 -11.12 11.93
N PHE A 88 2.47 -10.26 11.90
CA PHE A 88 2.27 -9.31 12.99
C PHE A 88 1.93 -10.06 14.29
N ASN A 89 2.74 -9.83 15.31
CA ASN A 89 2.42 -10.33 16.65
C ASN A 89 1.45 -9.36 17.32
N GLN A 90 0.19 -9.79 17.44
CA GLN A 90 -0.88 -8.99 18.03
C GLN A 90 -0.99 -9.17 19.55
N THR A 91 -0.12 -9.98 20.16
CA THR A 91 -0.18 -10.29 21.60
C THR A 91 0.59 -9.30 22.48
N SER A 92 1.37 -8.39 21.89
CA SER A 92 2.19 -7.40 22.61
C SER A 92 1.71 -5.97 22.33
N GLU A 93 1.93 -5.07 23.28
CA GLU A 93 1.70 -3.64 23.13
C GLU A 93 2.61 -3.01 22.05
N GLN A 94 3.72 -3.67 21.74
CA GLN A 94 4.65 -3.28 20.69
C GLN A 94 4.32 -4.01 19.38
N LYS A 95 4.06 -3.25 18.31
CA LYS A 95 3.83 -3.76 16.97
C LYS A 95 5.15 -4.15 16.31
N PHE A 96 5.54 -5.42 16.38
CA PHE A 96 6.67 -5.94 15.63
C PHE A 96 6.29 -7.19 14.84
N LEU A 97 7.03 -7.46 13.78
CA LEU A 97 6.90 -8.66 12.98
C LEU A 97 7.64 -9.81 13.66
N THR A 98 7.03 -10.99 13.73
CA THR A 98 7.64 -12.19 14.31
C THR A 98 7.70 -13.28 13.26
N ARG A 99 8.84 -13.98 13.15
CA ARG A 99 9.04 -15.15 12.29
C ARG A 99 9.19 -16.39 13.15
N ILE A 100 8.46 -17.46 12.86
CA ILE A 100 8.61 -18.78 13.51
C ILE A 100 9.73 -19.58 12.82
N GLY A 101 9.89 -19.39 11.51
CA GLY A 101 10.90 -20.03 10.67
C GLY A 101 10.81 -19.50 9.24
N VAL A 102 11.75 -19.89 8.40
CA VAL A 102 11.63 -19.67 6.95
C VAL A 102 10.55 -20.62 6.43
N PRO A 103 9.53 -20.11 5.70
CA PRO A 103 8.45 -20.97 5.21
C PRO A 103 8.97 -22.05 4.25
N GLY A 104 8.55 -23.30 4.45
CA GLY A 104 8.98 -24.42 3.60
C GLY A 104 8.62 -24.26 2.14
N PHE A 105 7.52 -23.55 1.82
CA PHE A 105 7.12 -23.29 0.44
C PHE A 105 8.14 -22.46 -0.37
N LEU A 106 9.04 -21.70 0.29
CA LEU A 106 10.09 -20.95 -0.41
C LEU A 106 11.02 -21.88 -1.20
N ALA A 107 11.18 -23.14 -0.81
CA ALA A 107 12.00 -24.11 -1.53
C ALA A 107 11.46 -24.42 -2.95
N ASP A 108 10.19 -24.12 -3.24
CA ASP A 108 9.57 -24.31 -4.54
C ASP A 108 9.96 -23.21 -5.56
N TYR A 109 10.61 -22.16 -5.09
CA TYR A 109 11.01 -21.00 -5.90
C TYR A 109 12.53 -20.87 -5.94
N ASN A 110 13.05 -20.36 -7.05
CA ASN A 110 14.47 -20.08 -7.22
C ASN A 110 14.75 -18.58 -7.50
N LEU A 111 13.70 -17.79 -7.73
CA LEU A 111 13.77 -16.35 -7.90
C LEU A 111 12.76 -15.67 -6.96
N LEU A 112 13.23 -14.75 -6.13
CA LEU A 112 12.38 -13.83 -5.38
C LEU A 112 12.44 -12.46 -6.06
N THR A 113 11.31 -11.94 -6.54
CA THR A 113 11.23 -10.55 -7.00
C THR A 113 10.65 -9.68 -5.89
N ILE A 114 11.21 -8.51 -5.67
CA ILE A 114 10.77 -7.56 -4.64
C ILE A 114 10.50 -6.22 -5.32
N ASP A 115 9.23 -5.98 -5.68
CA ASP A 115 8.81 -4.68 -6.21
C ASP A 115 8.70 -3.64 -5.09
N GLU A 116 8.73 -2.36 -5.45
CA GLU A 116 8.79 -1.23 -4.51
C GLU A 116 9.93 -1.37 -3.47
N ALA A 117 11.12 -1.78 -3.93
CA ALA A 117 12.29 -2.03 -3.07
C ALA A 117 12.74 -0.79 -2.26
N SER A 118 12.23 0.39 -2.56
CA SER A 118 12.41 1.59 -1.74
C SER A 118 11.89 1.45 -0.31
N PHE A 119 10.90 0.57 -0.09
CA PHE A 119 10.34 0.27 1.24
C PHE A 119 11.17 -0.74 2.04
N ILE A 120 12.19 -1.36 1.46
CA ILE A 120 13.05 -2.27 2.21
C ILE A 120 14.03 -1.44 3.04
N GLY A 121 13.81 -1.45 4.35
CA GLY A 121 14.61 -0.70 5.32
C GLY A 121 15.61 -1.57 6.06
N ASP A 122 16.49 -0.92 6.82
CA ASP A 122 17.48 -1.54 7.73
C ASP A 122 17.06 -1.45 9.21
N ALA A 123 15.88 -0.93 9.50
CA ALA A 123 15.34 -0.88 10.85
C ALA A 123 15.07 -2.30 11.38
N LYS A 124 15.62 -2.60 12.57
CA LYS A 124 15.53 -3.92 13.21
C LYS A 124 14.17 -4.12 13.89
N LYS A 125 13.13 -4.36 13.08
CA LYS A 125 11.73 -4.54 13.51
C LYS A 125 11.25 -5.98 13.43
N CYS A 126 12.04 -6.89 12.87
CA CYS A 126 11.68 -8.28 12.63
C CYS A 126 12.28 -9.17 13.71
N LYS A 127 11.43 -9.78 14.55
CA LYS A 127 11.87 -10.66 15.65
C LYS A 127 11.98 -12.11 15.15
N LEU A 128 13.15 -12.72 15.39
CA LEU A 128 13.43 -14.12 15.11
C LEU A 128 12.99 -15.04 16.26
N PRO A 129 12.92 -16.38 16.05
CA PRO A 129 12.55 -17.34 17.08
C PRO A 129 13.47 -17.31 18.33
N ASN A 130 14.75 -17.00 18.14
CA ASN A 130 15.74 -16.84 19.20
C ASN A 130 15.64 -15.49 19.96
N GLY A 131 14.64 -14.66 19.65
CA GLY A 131 14.43 -13.36 20.27
C GLY A 131 15.24 -12.21 19.68
N LYS A 132 16.20 -12.47 18.79
CA LYS A 132 17.00 -11.43 18.10
C LYS A 132 16.13 -10.62 17.14
N PHE A 133 16.36 -9.30 17.06
CA PHE A 133 15.77 -8.43 16.06
C PHE A 133 16.73 -8.20 14.89
N ILE A 134 16.19 -8.35 13.67
CA ILE A 134 16.88 -8.07 12.41
C ILE A 134 16.07 -7.11 11.55
N SER A 135 16.67 -6.53 10.53
CA SER A 135 15.97 -5.77 9.51
C SER A 135 15.32 -6.72 8.48
N LEU A 136 14.40 -6.17 7.69
CA LEU A 136 13.83 -6.92 6.57
C LEU A 136 14.88 -7.23 5.51
N LEU A 137 15.82 -6.31 5.28
CA LEU A 137 16.96 -6.51 4.38
C LEU A 137 17.84 -7.67 4.86
N ASP A 138 18.20 -7.70 6.16
CA ASP A 138 19.00 -8.82 6.73
C ASP A 138 18.30 -10.16 6.49
N ALA A 139 16.97 -10.21 6.72
CA ALA A 139 16.20 -11.44 6.50
C ALA A 139 16.20 -11.90 5.04
N ILE A 140 16.20 -10.98 4.08
CA ILE A 140 16.34 -11.28 2.65
C ILE A 140 17.74 -11.78 2.33
N MET A 141 18.77 -11.16 2.92
CA MET A 141 20.16 -11.54 2.70
C MET A 141 20.53 -12.92 3.27
N GLU A 142 19.76 -13.42 4.25
CA GLU A 142 19.90 -14.78 4.80
C GLU A 142 19.39 -15.88 3.83
N LEU A 143 18.55 -15.54 2.83
CA LEU A 143 18.00 -16.52 1.89
C LEU A 143 19.08 -16.99 0.90
N ASP A 144 19.01 -18.26 0.53
CA ASP A 144 19.83 -18.82 -0.58
C ASP A 144 19.08 -18.81 -1.92
N HIS A 145 18.56 -17.65 -2.29
CA HIS A 145 17.76 -17.42 -3.50
C HIS A 145 18.39 -16.34 -4.36
N LYS A 146 18.12 -16.38 -5.65
CA LYS A 146 18.30 -15.21 -6.50
C LYS A 146 17.24 -14.17 -6.13
N VAL A 147 17.64 -12.92 -5.94
CA VAL A 147 16.73 -11.83 -5.57
C VAL A 147 16.86 -10.68 -6.56
N LEU A 148 15.75 -10.35 -7.21
CA LEU A 148 15.63 -9.19 -8.08
C LEU A 148 14.87 -8.08 -7.35
N PHE A 149 15.59 -7.06 -6.91
CA PHE A 149 15.01 -5.84 -6.36
C PHE A 149 14.56 -4.91 -7.47
N ILE A 150 13.32 -4.41 -7.38
CA ILE A 150 12.72 -3.54 -8.39
C ILE A 150 12.26 -2.27 -7.69
N GLY A 151 12.70 -1.10 -8.15
CA GLY A 151 12.32 0.15 -7.50
C GLY A 151 13.07 1.36 -7.99
N HIS A 152 12.98 2.44 -7.23
CA HIS A 152 13.64 3.69 -7.54
C HIS A 152 14.06 4.45 -6.27
N LYS A 153 15.30 4.95 -6.25
CA LYS A 153 15.86 5.66 -5.07
C LYS A 153 15.16 6.99 -4.76
N SER A 154 14.46 7.59 -5.74
CA SER A 154 13.67 8.82 -5.55
C SER A 154 12.30 8.57 -4.92
N GLN A 155 11.86 7.31 -4.82
CA GLN A 155 10.63 6.95 -4.10
C GLN A 155 10.82 7.08 -2.58
N LEU A 156 9.69 7.07 -1.86
CA LEU A 156 9.74 7.17 -0.39
C LEU A 156 10.30 5.87 0.21
N PRO A 157 11.15 5.98 1.24
CA PRO A 157 11.58 4.84 2.03
C PRO A 157 10.46 4.36 2.98
N GLU A 158 10.74 3.29 3.71
CA GLU A 158 9.90 2.88 4.84
C GLU A 158 9.70 4.06 5.82
N VAL A 159 8.45 4.23 6.30
CA VAL A 159 8.12 5.29 7.26
C VAL A 159 8.61 4.89 8.66
N ASP A 160 9.70 5.49 9.09
CA ASP A 160 10.23 5.38 10.45
C ASP A 160 10.95 6.68 10.80
N GLU A 161 10.81 7.14 12.05
CA GLU A 161 11.47 8.36 12.53
C GLU A 161 13.00 8.32 12.40
N ASN A 162 13.58 7.13 12.44
CA ASN A 162 15.03 6.89 12.36
C ASN A 162 15.47 6.28 11.02
N SER A 163 14.56 6.08 10.07
CA SER A 163 14.89 5.47 8.78
C SER A 163 15.72 6.44 7.91
N PRO A 164 16.71 5.92 7.19
CA PRO A 164 17.42 6.72 6.20
C PRO A 164 16.47 7.20 5.10
N VAL A 165 16.76 8.36 4.54
CA VAL A 165 15.95 8.96 3.44
C VAL A 165 15.98 8.13 2.16
N GLU A 166 16.85 7.12 2.09
CA GLU A 166 17.01 6.21 0.96
C GLU A 166 17.15 4.78 1.44
N SER A 167 16.45 3.85 0.79
CA SER A 167 16.57 2.43 1.10
C SER A 167 18.00 1.93 0.97
N PRO A 168 18.49 1.12 1.92
CA PRO A 168 19.82 0.52 1.86
C PRO A 168 20.03 -0.38 0.64
N VAL A 169 18.98 -0.89 0.01
CA VAL A 169 19.05 -1.68 -1.23
C VAL A 169 19.80 -0.94 -2.34
N PHE A 170 19.59 0.38 -2.48
CA PHE A 170 20.22 1.17 -3.53
C PHE A 170 21.65 1.62 -3.22
N LYS A 171 22.13 1.34 -2.00
CA LYS A 171 23.49 1.65 -1.54
C LYS A 171 24.43 0.42 -1.57
N GLN A 172 23.87 -0.78 -1.78
CA GLN A 172 24.65 -1.98 -1.98
C GLN A 172 25.37 -1.92 -3.33
N GLY A 173 26.57 -2.42 -3.41
CA GLY A 173 27.35 -2.52 -4.65
C GLY A 173 26.90 -3.64 -5.58
N TRP A 174 25.61 -4.01 -5.56
CA TRP A 174 25.07 -5.08 -6.40
C TRP A 174 24.96 -4.66 -7.87
N PRO A 175 25.04 -5.62 -8.81
CA PRO A 175 24.76 -5.36 -10.21
C PRO A 175 23.37 -4.73 -10.37
N ARG A 176 23.26 -3.80 -11.33
CA ARG A 176 22.00 -3.11 -11.57
C ARG A 176 21.82 -2.73 -13.03
N ALA A 177 20.59 -2.66 -13.45
CA ALA A 177 20.17 -2.05 -14.71
C ALA A 177 19.33 -0.78 -14.41
N ASP A 178 19.61 0.30 -15.13
CA ASP A 178 18.92 1.58 -14.97
C ASP A 178 18.00 1.86 -16.17
N LEU A 179 16.68 1.97 -15.90
CA LEU A 179 15.68 2.41 -16.88
C LEU A 179 15.50 3.91 -16.76
N ILE A 180 16.12 4.66 -17.66
CA ILE A 180 16.16 6.12 -17.61
C ILE A 180 14.89 6.72 -18.22
N LYS A 181 14.37 6.14 -19.32
CA LYS A 181 13.24 6.71 -20.07
C LYS A 181 11.91 6.41 -19.38
N ILE A 182 11.10 7.45 -19.17
CA ILE A 182 9.71 7.32 -18.72
C ILE A 182 8.83 7.05 -19.94
N GLU A 183 8.03 5.98 -19.91
CA GLU A 183 7.15 5.55 -21.00
C GLU A 183 5.66 5.80 -20.69
N ARG A 184 5.31 6.12 -19.43
CA ARG A 184 3.92 6.31 -19.01
C ARG A 184 3.36 7.69 -19.39
N ASN A 185 4.17 8.72 -19.26
CA ASN A 185 3.78 10.09 -19.45
C ASN A 185 4.49 10.65 -20.68
N PHE A 186 3.87 11.59 -21.37
CA PHE A 186 4.39 12.20 -22.58
C PHE A 186 4.34 13.72 -22.50
N GLY A 187 5.16 14.39 -23.30
CA GLY A 187 5.14 15.84 -23.45
C GLY A 187 5.48 16.60 -22.16
N GLU A 188 4.71 17.63 -21.87
CA GLU A 188 4.96 18.54 -20.76
C GLU A 188 4.87 17.86 -19.38
N LEU A 189 3.93 16.94 -19.19
CA LEU A 189 3.77 16.21 -17.92
C LEU A 189 5.01 15.37 -17.61
N GLN A 190 5.58 14.70 -18.61
CA GLN A 190 6.83 13.94 -18.44
C GLN A 190 7.97 14.86 -18.04
N SER A 191 8.19 15.95 -18.81
CA SER A 191 9.26 16.92 -18.55
C SER A 191 9.14 17.55 -17.16
N TYR A 192 7.91 17.77 -16.69
CA TYR A 192 7.67 18.29 -15.36
C TYR A 192 8.00 17.29 -14.25
N ILE A 193 7.61 16.02 -14.41
CA ILE A 193 7.95 14.95 -13.44
C ILE A 193 9.47 14.76 -13.36
N GLU A 194 10.17 14.78 -14.50
CA GLU A 194 11.63 14.70 -14.55
C GLU A 194 12.30 15.91 -13.86
N TYR A 195 11.75 17.13 -14.07
CA TYR A 195 12.19 18.33 -13.36
C TYR A 195 12.04 18.16 -11.84
N VAL A 196 10.85 17.75 -11.35
CA VAL A 196 10.60 17.56 -9.93
C VAL A 196 11.53 16.47 -9.34
N GLU A 197 11.78 15.39 -10.07
CA GLU A 197 12.76 14.38 -9.67
C GLU A 197 14.17 14.97 -9.53
N SER A 198 14.58 15.84 -10.46
CA SER A 198 15.90 16.47 -10.44
C SER A 198 16.15 17.31 -9.18
N LEU A 199 15.10 17.83 -8.54
CA LEU A 199 15.20 18.62 -7.32
C LEU A 199 15.69 17.79 -6.11
N ILE A 200 15.46 16.49 -6.11
CA ILE A 200 15.95 15.58 -5.06
C ILE A 200 17.48 15.59 -4.98
N TYR A 201 18.12 15.74 -6.14
CA TYR A 201 19.58 15.72 -6.27
C TYR A 201 20.20 17.12 -6.30
N ARG A 202 19.38 18.17 -6.34
CA ARG A 202 19.81 19.58 -6.41
C ARG A 202 19.23 20.37 -5.25
N LEU A 203 19.60 20.00 -4.02
CA LEU A 203 19.04 20.53 -2.76
C LEU A 203 19.11 22.07 -2.64
N ASN A 204 20.00 22.73 -3.39
CA ASN A 204 20.14 24.19 -3.39
C ASN A 204 19.16 24.91 -4.36
N LYS A 205 18.41 24.18 -5.17
CA LYS A 205 17.37 24.77 -6.03
C LYS A 205 16.05 24.80 -5.29
N ARG A 206 15.41 25.97 -5.26
CA ARG A 206 14.02 26.10 -4.80
C ARG A 206 13.10 25.44 -5.83
N PHE A 207 12.04 24.83 -5.35
CA PHE A 207 10.93 24.41 -6.19
C PHE A 207 10.28 25.66 -6.77
N GLU A 208 10.20 25.72 -8.10
CA GLU A 208 9.45 26.74 -8.83
C GLU A 208 8.30 26.02 -9.51
N ASN A 209 7.08 26.40 -9.16
CA ASN A 209 5.91 25.84 -9.82
C ASN A 209 5.82 26.38 -11.24
N LYS A 210 6.09 25.54 -12.21
CA LYS A 210 6.02 25.91 -13.64
C LYS A 210 4.60 25.86 -14.23
N TYR A 211 3.64 25.31 -13.46
CA TYR A 211 2.24 25.19 -13.85
C TYR A 211 1.32 25.76 -12.75
N PRO A 212 1.45 27.07 -12.46
CA PRO A 212 0.61 27.65 -11.43
C PRO A 212 -0.81 27.84 -11.97
N LEU A 213 -1.71 26.93 -11.60
CA LEU A 213 -3.06 27.44 -11.38
C LEU A 213 -2.98 28.29 -10.13
N SER A 214 -3.46 29.53 -10.18
CA SER A 214 -3.48 30.36 -9.00
C SER A 214 -4.25 29.66 -7.87
N PHE A 215 -3.89 29.89 -6.61
CA PHE A 215 -4.58 29.35 -5.44
C PHE A 215 -6.12 29.52 -5.54
N LEU A 216 -6.59 30.68 -6.03
CA LEU A 216 -8.01 30.95 -6.23
C LEU A 216 -8.65 30.07 -7.32
N GLU A 217 -7.93 29.78 -8.39
CA GLU A 217 -8.42 28.92 -9.46
C GLU A 217 -8.49 27.46 -9.05
N GLN A 218 -7.54 26.98 -8.26
CA GLN A 218 -7.57 25.62 -7.72
C GLN A 218 -8.68 25.43 -6.69
N ILE A 219 -8.93 26.42 -5.81
CA ILE A 219 -10.08 26.38 -4.90
C ILE A 219 -11.39 26.43 -5.67
N LYS A 220 -11.49 27.30 -6.69
CA LYS A 220 -12.67 27.34 -7.57
C LYS A 220 -12.87 26.02 -8.28
N TYR A 221 -11.79 25.38 -8.77
CA TYR A 221 -11.87 24.06 -9.39
C TYR A 221 -12.39 23.00 -8.41
N ILE A 222 -11.78 22.86 -7.23
CA ILE A 222 -12.20 21.87 -6.22
C ILE A 222 -13.66 22.08 -5.80
N LYS A 223 -14.12 23.32 -5.69
CA LYS A 223 -15.50 23.69 -5.34
C LYS A 223 -16.45 23.76 -6.53
N SER A 224 -15.94 23.68 -7.75
CA SER A 224 -16.80 23.67 -8.94
C SER A 224 -17.62 22.37 -9.03
N PRO A 225 -18.81 22.39 -9.66
CA PRO A 225 -19.59 21.16 -9.91
C PRO A 225 -18.79 20.09 -10.64
N PHE A 226 -17.89 20.48 -11.54
CA PHE A 226 -17.01 19.58 -12.27
C PHE A 226 -15.95 18.95 -11.36
N GLY A 227 -15.23 19.75 -10.58
CA GLY A 227 -14.23 19.25 -9.63
C GLY A 227 -14.83 18.33 -8.56
N ILE A 228 -16.02 18.68 -8.03
CA ILE A 228 -16.78 17.83 -7.11
C ILE A 228 -17.13 16.48 -7.74
N LYS A 229 -17.58 16.49 -9.01
CA LYS A 229 -17.90 15.26 -9.75
C LYS A 229 -16.68 14.38 -9.95
N GLU A 230 -15.55 14.96 -10.31
CA GLU A 230 -14.28 14.22 -10.48
C GLU A 230 -13.77 13.61 -9.18
N LEU A 231 -13.84 14.35 -8.05
CA LEU A 231 -13.49 13.83 -6.73
C LEU A 231 -14.42 12.71 -6.30
N LYS A 232 -15.74 12.85 -6.55
CA LYS A 232 -16.74 11.83 -6.23
C LYS A 232 -16.52 10.55 -7.05
N SER A 233 -16.18 10.69 -8.33
CA SER A 233 -15.93 9.53 -9.20
C SER A 233 -14.59 8.83 -8.91
N GLY A 234 -13.66 9.48 -8.21
CA GLY A 234 -12.28 9.03 -8.02
C GLY A 234 -11.35 9.33 -9.19
N HIS A 235 -11.83 10.06 -10.23
CA HIS A 235 -10.98 10.52 -11.34
C HIS A 235 -9.90 11.50 -10.87
N SER A 236 -10.26 12.41 -9.96
CA SER A 236 -9.33 13.29 -9.25
C SER A 236 -9.17 12.87 -7.79
N ARG A 237 -8.00 13.16 -7.21
CA ARG A 237 -7.70 12.90 -5.81
C ARG A 237 -6.80 14.01 -5.28
N ILE A 238 -7.06 14.49 -4.05
CA ILE A 238 -6.17 15.43 -3.40
C ILE A 238 -5.07 14.66 -2.68
N ILE A 239 -3.82 15.09 -2.86
CA ILE A 239 -2.64 14.46 -2.26
C ILE A 239 -1.97 15.48 -1.36
N ALA A 240 -1.87 15.16 -0.06
CA ALA A 240 -1.26 15.99 0.98
C ALA A 240 -0.23 15.20 1.79
N TYR A 241 0.50 15.86 2.68
CA TYR A 241 1.52 15.22 3.51
C TYR A 241 0.96 14.82 4.89
N ARG A 242 0.29 15.74 5.58
CA ARG A 242 -0.16 15.55 6.96
C ARG A 242 -1.53 14.87 7.04
N ASN A 243 -1.66 13.93 7.97
CA ASN A 243 -2.95 13.25 8.21
C ASN A 243 -4.05 14.24 8.61
N VAL A 244 -3.75 15.25 9.44
CA VAL A 244 -4.74 16.25 9.86
C VAL A 244 -5.32 17.00 8.68
N THR A 245 -4.48 17.44 7.73
CA THR A 245 -4.92 18.12 6.51
C THR A 245 -5.79 17.21 5.65
N VAL A 246 -5.41 15.94 5.51
CA VAL A 246 -6.20 14.94 4.77
C VAL A 246 -7.57 14.72 5.42
N ASP A 247 -7.63 14.59 6.74
CA ASP A 247 -8.88 14.35 7.46
C ASP A 247 -9.84 15.54 7.35
N GLU A 248 -9.34 16.79 7.50
CA GLU A 248 -10.12 18.03 7.31
C GLU A 248 -10.65 18.17 5.88
N LEU A 249 -9.81 17.90 4.88
CA LEU A 249 -10.20 17.94 3.47
C LEU A 249 -11.26 16.89 3.14
N ASN A 250 -11.11 15.69 3.62
CA ASN A 250 -12.08 14.62 3.40
C ASN A 250 -13.47 15.00 3.93
N ILE A 251 -13.54 15.59 5.13
CA ILE A 251 -14.82 16.08 5.71
C ILE A 251 -15.38 17.23 4.86
N SER A 252 -14.55 18.21 4.51
CA SER A 252 -14.97 19.38 3.74
C SER A 252 -15.49 19.01 2.35
N ILE A 253 -14.78 18.13 1.63
CA ILE A 253 -15.15 17.67 0.31
C ILE A 253 -16.45 16.86 0.37
N ARG A 254 -16.54 15.93 1.32
CA ARG A 254 -17.74 15.13 1.53
C ARG A 254 -18.98 15.99 1.80
N ASN A 255 -18.84 17.02 2.67
CA ASN A 255 -19.90 17.98 2.94
C ASN A 255 -20.34 18.75 1.68
N SER A 256 -19.42 19.01 0.76
CA SER A 256 -19.71 19.66 -0.52
C SER A 256 -20.42 18.70 -1.49
N ILE A 257 -20.03 17.41 -1.52
CA ILE A 257 -20.61 16.38 -2.37
C ILE A 257 -22.07 16.08 -1.97
N PHE A 258 -22.31 15.89 -0.67
CA PHE A 258 -23.60 15.41 -0.14
C PHE A 258 -24.43 16.52 0.53
N LYS A 259 -24.04 17.80 0.41
CA LYS A 259 -24.75 18.96 0.98
C LYS A 259 -25.09 18.79 2.47
N LYS A 260 -24.06 18.52 3.29
CA LYS A 260 -24.13 18.23 4.72
C LYS A 260 -24.82 16.87 5.00
N PRO A 261 -24.12 15.76 4.78
CA PRO A 261 -24.68 14.42 4.95
C PRO A 261 -25.11 14.15 6.39
N GLU A 262 -26.33 13.60 6.55
CA GLU A 262 -26.90 13.24 7.84
C GLU A 262 -26.27 11.98 8.44
N TYR A 263 -25.79 11.07 7.57
CA TYR A 263 -25.25 9.78 7.98
C TYR A 263 -23.75 9.71 7.78
N ILE A 264 -23.08 8.90 8.62
CA ILE A 264 -21.66 8.67 8.57
C ILE A 264 -21.23 7.99 7.24
N PHE A 265 -22.11 7.24 6.61
CA PHE A 265 -21.94 6.67 5.28
C PHE A 265 -23.12 7.04 4.38
N MET A 266 -22.81 7.53 3.21
CA MET A 266 -23.75 7.81 2.13
C MET A 266 -23.43 6.86 0.96
N GLU A 267 -24.45 6.51 0.18
CA GLU A 267 -24.22 5.84 -1.10
C GLU A 267 -23.29 6.69 -1.97
N GLU A 268 -22.34 6.04 -2.65
CA GLU A 268 -21.29 6.69 -3.43
C GLU A 268 -20.17 7.36 -2.62
N ASP A 269 -20.14 7.25 -1.28
CA ASP A 269 -18.94 7.65 -0.51
C ASP A 269 -17.72 6.84 -0.95
N ASN A 270 -16.57 7.50 -1.02
CA ASN A 270 -15.28 6.84 -1.19
C ASN A 270 -14.61 6.70 0.19
N ILE A 271 -14.27 5.48 0.56
CA ILE A 271 -13.61 5.17 1.83
C ILE A 271 -12.37 4.32 1.62
N ILE A 272 -11.45 4.38 2.56
CA ILE A 272 -10.24 3.55 2.59
C ILE A 272 -10.10 2.88 3.94
N LEU A 273 -9.76 1.60 3.94
CA LEU A 273 -9.43 0.89 5.18
C LEU A 273 -8.03 1.29 5.66
N THR A 274 -7.90 1.58 6.94
CA THR A 274 -6.60 1.84 7.58
C THR A 274 -6.04 0.60 8.28
N GLU A 275 -6.90 -0.41 8.50
CA GLU A 275 -6.59 -1.70 9.10
C GLU A 275 -7.23 -2.83 8.29
N PRO A 276 -6.66 -4.05 8.29
CA PRO A 276 -7.26 -5.18 7.62
C PRO A 276 -8.55 -5.61 8.34
N VAL A 277 -9.55 -6.03 7.56
CA VAL A 277 -10.86 -6.48 8.07
C VAL A 277 -11.15 -7.88 7.55
N ASN A 278 -11.58 -8.79 8.43
CA ASN A 278 -12.05 -10.11 7.99
C ASN A 278 -13.51 -10.03 7.55
N TYR A 279 -13.82 -10.64 6.43
CA TYR A 279 -15.17 -10.72 5.88
C TYR A 279 -15.63 -12.18 5.84
N ILE A 280 -16.81 -12.47 6.37
CA ILE A 280 -17.41 -13.82 6.41
C ILE A 280 -18.90 -13.81 6.05
N GLY A 281 -19.32 -13.00 5.13
CA GLY A 281 -20.73 -12.97 4.69
C GLY A 281 -21.68 -12.27 5.68
N SER A 282 -22.84 -12.85 5.94
CA SER A 282 -23.91 -12.21 6.74
C SER A 282 -23.72 -12.40 8.24
N LEU A 283 -22.91 -11.56 8.88
CA LEU A 283 -22.66 -11.59 10.32
C LEU A 283 -23.90 -11.48 11.23
N PRO A 284 -24.94 -10.69 10.89
CA PRO A 284 -26.13 -10.55 11.75
C PRO A 284 -26.85 -11.88 12.05
N TYR A 285 -26.69 -12.87 11.19
CA TYR A 285 -27.32 -14.19 11.33
C TYR A 285 -26.41 -15.25 11.95
N LEU A 286 -25.14 -14.88 12.27
CA LEU A 286 -24.19 -15.77 12.88
C LEU A 286 -24.07 -15.46 14.39
N ASN A 287 -24.07 -16.50 15.23
CA ASN A 287 -23.56 -16.38 16.59
C ASN A 287 -22.02 -16.48 16.58
N GLU A 288 -21.38 -16.05 17.69
CA GLU A 288 -19.91 -16.05 17.81
C GLU A 288 -19.28 -17.41 17.47
N ARG A 289 -19.94 -18.53 17.87
CA ARG A 289 -19.43 -19.87 17.64
C ARG A 289 -19.45 -20.27 16.17
N ASN A 290 -20.50 -19.88 15.44
CA ASN A 290 -20.62 -20.14 14.00
C ASN A 290 -19.69 -19.23 13.20
N ALA A 291 -19.55 -17.96 13.60
CA ALA A 291 -18.60 -17.03 13.00
C ALA A 291 -17.16 -17.56 13.09
N LEU A 292 -16.75 -18.12 14.25
CA LEU A 292 -15.42 -18.71 14.40
C LEU A 292 -15.16 -19.92 13.49
N LYS A 293 -16.21 -20.74 13.19
CA LYS A 293 -16.07 -21.85 12.25
C LYS A 293 -15.91 -21.35 10.80
N GLU A 294 -16.64 -20.33 10.41
CA GLU A 294 -16.57 -19.78 9.05
C GLU A 294 -15.29 -18.98 8.79
N LEU A 295 -14.64 -18.46 9.84
CA LEU A 295 -13.36 -17.77 9.73
C LEU A 295 -12.19 -18.62 9.20
N THR A 296 -12.34 -19.93 9.12
CA THR A 296 -11.38 -20.82 8.44
C THR A 296 -11.29 -20.56 6.94
N ASN A 297 -12.38 -20.07 6.32
CA ASN A 297 -12.50 -19.75 4.88
C ASN A 297 -12.68 -18.25 4.65
N LYS A 298 -12.06 -17.41 5.47
CA LYS A 298 -12.25 -15.98 5.46
C LYS A 298 -11.64 -15.30 4.23
N VAL A 299 -12.38 -14.37 3.66
CA VAL A 299 -11.83 -13.32 2.81
C VAL A 299 -11.36 -12.18 3.72
N GLN A 300 -10.17 -11.67 3.49
CA GLN A 300 -9.64 -10.54 4.23
C GLN A 300 -9.53 -9.33 3.31
N PHE A 301 -10.24 -8.26 3.66
CA PHE A 301 -9.98 -6.96 3.05
C PHE A 301 -8.72 -6.38 3.66
N SER A 302 -7.74 -6.11 2.82
CA SER A 302 -6.44 -5.60 3.25
C SER A 302 -6.51 -4.12 3.66
N SER A 303 -5.61 -3.69 4.54
CA SER A 303 -5.37 -2.26 4.76
C SER A 303 -5.02 -1.54 3.46
N ASN A 304 -5.34 -0.25 3.38
CA ASN A 304 -5.20 0.59 2.19
C ASN A 304 -6.02 0.12 0.97
N THR A 305 -7.05 -0.75 1.17
CA THR A 305 -8.04 -1.01 0.13
C THR A 305 -9.05 0.14 0.11
N GLU A 306 -9.26 0.69 -1.08
CA GLU A 306 -10.27 1.71 -1.32
C GLU A 306 -11.58 1.06 -1.77
N PHE A 307 -12.66 1.55 -1.22
CA PHE A 307 -14.00 1.09 -1.52
C PHE A 307 -14.94 2.24 -1.84
N LYS A 308 -15.91 1.95 -2.68
CA LYS A 308 -17.09 2.75 -2.89
C LYS A 308 -18.24 2.16 -2.09
N VAL A 309 -18.97 3.00 -1.36
CA VAL A 309 -20.16 2.61 -0.60
C VAL A 309 -21.33 2.44 -1.57
N LEU A 310 -21.97 1.27 -1.53
CA LEU A 310 -23.16 0.93 -2.35
C LEU A 310 -24.47 1.08 -1.57
N GLY A 311 -24.43 1.10 -0.26
CA GLY A 311 -25.58 1.24 0.60
C GLY A 311 -25.25 0.92 2.05
N THR A 312 -26.12 1.35 2.96
CA THR A 312 -25.93 1.17 4.40
C THR A 312 -27.25 0.86 5.10
N LYS A 313 -27.18 0.08 6.15
CA LYS A 313 -28.27 -0.12 7.10
C LYS A 313 -27.74 -0.33 8.50
N GLN A 314 -28.59 -0.13 9.52
CA GLN A 314 -28.25 -0.44 10.90
C GLN A 314 -28.61 -1.90 11.20
N VAL A 315 -27.68 -2.60 11.86
CA VAL A 315 -27.84 -4.00 12.26
C VAL A 315 -27.26 -4.23 13.66
N PHE A 316 -27.61 -5.36 14.25
CA PHE A 316 -26.95 -5.83 15.47
C PHE A 316 -26.06 -7.04 15.14
N VAL A 317 -24.79 -6.97 15.51
CA VAL A 317 -23.81 -8.05 15.35
C VAL A 317 -23.28 -8.40 16.73
N PHE A 318 -23.51 -9.60 17.21
CA PHE A 318 -23.16 -10.07 18.57
C PHE A 318 -23.65 -9.12 19.68
N GLY A 319 -24.86 -8.55 19.50
CA GLY A 319 -25.45 -7.58 20.44
C GLY A 319 -24.92 -6.15 20.33
N ILE A 320 -23.98 -5.89 19.45
CA ILE A 320 -23.40 -4.56 19.18
C ILE A 320 -24.17 -3.91 18.02
N LYS A 321 -24.66 -2.69 18.23
CA LYS A 321 -25.27 -1.91 17.16
C LYS A 321 -24.21 -1.42 16.17
N CYS A 322 -24.37 -1.76 14.89
CA CYS A 322 -23.41 -1.46 13.82
C CYS A 322 -24.08 -0.85 12.59
N TRP A 323 -23.31 -0.11 11.82
CA TRP A 323 -23.57 0.08 10.39
C TRP A 323 -23.09 -1.15 9.63
N GLU A 324 -23.98 -1.81 8.89
CA GLU A 324 -23.60 -2.72 7.81
C GLU A 324 -23.46 -1.88 6.55
N VAL A 325 -22.23 -1.76 6.05
CA VAL A 325 -21.89 -0.94 4.90
C VAL A 325 -21.57 -1.87 3.73
N LYS A 326 -22.43 -1.90 2.71
CA LYS A 326 -22.13 -2.62 1.47
C LYS A 326 -21.13 -1.84 0.66
N VAL A 327 -20.01 -2.47 0.32
CA VAL A 327 -18.88 -1.82 -0.34
C VAL A 327 -18.41 -2.58 -1.58
N THR A 328 -17.84 -1.86 -2.55
CA THR A 328 -17.22 -2.43 -3.73
C THR A 328 -15.88 -1.74 -4.02
N SER A 329 -14.92 -2.50 -4.46
CA SER A 329 -13.67 -2.02 -5.04
C SER A 329 -13.53 -2.54 -6.47
N GLU A 330 -12.43 -2.27 -7.12
CA GLU A 330 -12.12 -2.84 -8.44
C GLU A 330 -12.02 -4.39 -8.43
N TYR A 331 -11.73 -5.00 -7.25
CA TYR A 331 -11.42 -6.42 -7.11
C TYR A 331 -12.38 -7.18 -6.21
N GLU A 332 -12.99 -6.49 -5.27
CA GLU A 332 -13.67 -7.10 -4.13
C GLU A 332 -14.99 -6.39 -3.88
N GLN A 333 -16.00 -7.16 -3.47
CA GLN A 333 -17.28 -6.66 -2.99
C GLN A 333 -17.64 -7.37 -1.70
N GLY A 334 -18.23 -6.65 -0.75
CA GLY A 334 -18.66 -7.26 0.50
C GLY A 334 -19.30 -6.27 1.45
N PHE A 335 -19.24 -6.60 2.74
CA PHE A 335 -19.83 -5.80 3.81
C PHE A 335 -18.78 -5.47 4.86
N LEU A 336 -18.83 -4.24 5.36
CA LEU A 336 -18.08 -3.79 6.52
C LEU A 336 -19.07 -3.58 7.67
N TYR A 337 -18.70 -4.00 8.88
CA TYR A 337 -19.49 -3.79 10.07
C TYR A 337 -18.81 -2.76 10.98
N VAL A 338 -19.36 -1.55 11.00
CA VAL A 338 -18.79 -0.42 11.74
C VAL A 338 -19.59 -0.21 13.02
N PRO A 339 -19.00 -0.43 14.21
CA PRO A 339 -19.69 -0.25 15.47
C PRO A 339 -20.22 1.19 15.63
N ILE A 340 -21.49 1.33 15.97
CA ILE A 340 -22.13 2.58 16.39
C ILE A 340 -21.99 2.72 17.89
N ASP A 341 -22.25 1.64 18.61
CA ASP A 341 -22.13 1.55 20.07
C ASP A 341 -20.68 1.12 20.43
N LEU A 342 -19.80 2.11 20.52
CA LEU A 342 -18.39 1.88 20.81
C LEU A 342 -18.15 1.36 22.23
N ASP A 343 -19.02 1.70 23.20
CA ASP A 343 -18.90 1.24 24.57
C ASP A 343 -19.17 -0.26 24.64
N LYS A 344 -20.27 -0.72 24.06
CA LYS A 344 -20.56 -2.15 23.94
C LYS A 344 -19.50 -2.91 23.15
N PHE A 345 -18.97 -2.32 22.09
CA PHE A 345 -17.88 -2.94 21.34
C PHE A 345 -16.60 -3.06 22.20
N THR A 346 -16.31 -2.06 23.01
CA THR A 346 -15.17 -2.08 23.93
C THR A 346 -15.37 -3.12 25.03
N GLU A 347 -16.57 -3.21 25.60
CA GLU A 347 -16.95 -4.25 26.55
C GLU A 347 -16.83 -5.66 25.93
N PHE A 348 -17.34 -5.86 24.73
CA PHE A 348 -17.21 -7.13 23.98
C PHE A 348 -15.74 -7.55 23.82
N LYS A 349 -14.86 -6.63 23.39
CA LYS A 349 -13.42 -6.88 23.29
C LYS A 349 -12.81 -7.24 24.64
N HIS A 350 -13.18 -6.50 25.70
CA HIS A 350 -12.69 -6.75 27.05
C HIS A 350 -13.09 -8.14 27.53
N ASN A 351 -14.36 -8.52 27.38
CA ASN A 351 -14.89 -9.82 27.81
C ASN A 351 -14.18 -10.97 27.10
N LEU A 352 -13.98 -10.90 25.78
CA LEU A 352 -13.22 -11.90 25.04
C LEU A 352 -11.76 -11.99 25.50
N LYS A 353 -11.13 -10.86 25.79
CA LYS A 353 -9.75 -10.80 26.27
C LYS A 353 -9.62 -11.42 27.68
N VAL A 354 -10.53 -11.12 28.59
CA VAL A 354 -10.59 -11.72 29.94
C VAL A 354 -10.80 -13.24 29.85
N GLN A 355 -11.72 -13.71 29.00
CA GLN A 355 -11.92 -15.15 28.76
C GLN A 355 -10.64 -15.84 28.26
N ALA A 356 -9.85 -15.17 27.41
CA ALA A 356 -8.58 -15.71 26.93
C ALA A 356 -7.52 -15.77 28.04
N PHE A 357 -7.42 -14.75 28.89
CA PHE A 357 -6.49 -14.72 30.02
C PHE A 357 -6.80 -15.79 31.07
N ASN A 358 -8.08 -16.10 31.34
CA ASN A 358 -8.54 -17.06 32.33
C ASN A 358 -8.34 -18.54 31.93
N LYS A 359 -7.85 -18.83 30.71
CA LYS A 359 -7.51 -20.22 30.33
C LYS A 359 -6.27 -20.69 31.06
N THR A 360 -6.29 -21.93 31.50
CA THR A 360 -5.24 -22.52 32.37
C THR A 360 -4.02 -22.99 31.58
N THR A 361 -4.21 -23.53 30.38
CA THR A 361 -3.11 -24.07 29.58
C THR A 361 -2.67 -23.07 28.49
N LYS A 362 -1.39 -23.10 28.13
CA LYS A 362 -0.83 -22.26 27.06
C LYS A 362 -1.60 -22.45 25.74
N LEU A 363 -1.86 -23.70 25.35
CA LEU A 363 -2.58 -24.02 24.11
C LEU A 363 -4.02 -23.43 24.12
N ALA A 364 -4.72 -23.53 25.27
CA ALA A 364 -6.06 -22.96 25.39
C ALA A 364 -6.05 -21.42 25.38
N LYS A 365 -5.02 -20.79 25.97
CA LYS A 365 -4.80 -19.33 25.85
C LYS A 365 -4.57 -18.91 24.41
N ASP A 366 -3.66 -19.56 23.70
CA ASP A 366 -3.34 -19.24 22.32
C ASP A 366 -4.58 -19.35 21.41
N LYS A 367 -5.36 -20.42 21.54
CA LYS A 367 -6.63 -20.59 20.81
C LYS A 367 -7.65 -19.50 21.16
N ALA A 368 -7.77 -19.12 22.43
CA ALA A 368 -8.72 -18.08 22.85
C ALA A 368 -8.29 -16.68 22.38
N PHE A 369 -7.00 -16.37 22.37
CA PHE A 369 -6.49 -15.12 21.78
C PHE A 369 -6.68 -15.10 20.26
N GLN A 370 -6.49 -16.21 19.57
CA GLN A 370 -6.79 -16.31 18.15
C GLN A 370 -8.28 -16.07 17.88
N ALA A 371 -9.17 -16.63 18.71
CA ALA A 371 -10.62 -16.35 18.62
C ALA A 371 -10.93 -14.87 18.89
N TYR A 372 -10.33 -14.26 19.92
CA TYR A 372 -10.42 -12.82 20.18
C TYR A 372 -10.05 -11.98 18.95
N HIS A 373 -8.89 -12.22 18.35
CA HIS A 373 -8.45 -11.48 17.18
C HIS A 373 -9.35 -11.71 15.97
N ASN A 374 -9.75 -12.94 15.73
CA ASN A 374 -10.63 -13.29 14.63
C ASN A 374 -11.99 -12.59 14.74
N LEU A 375 -12.63 -12.63 15.91
CA LEU A 375 -13.94 -11.99 16.12
C LEU A 375 -13.85 -10.47 16.10
N THR A 376 -12.84 -9.88 16.73
CA THR A 376 -12.71 -8.42 16.76
C THR A 376 -12.36 -7.84 15.39
N SER A 377 -11.63 -8.58 14.53
CA SER A 377 -11.29 -8.16 13.18
C SER A 377 -12.44 -8.27 12.16
N LEU A 378 -13.60 -8.78 12.57
CA LEU A 378 -14.83 -8.70 11.77
C LEU A 378 -15.44 -7.29 11.80
N PHE A 379 -15.11 -6.51 12.82
CA PHE A 379 -15.58 -5.14 12.93
C PHE A 379 -14.55 -4.18 12.34
N THR A 380 -15.05 -3.18 11.62
CA THR A 380 -14.23 -2.15 10.99
C THR A 380 -14.18 -0.93 11.88
N THR A 381 -13.06 -0.71 12.54
CA THR A 381 -12.80 0.53 13.32
C THR A 381 -11.78 1.43 12.62
N GLY A 382 -10.93 0.86 11.78
CA GLY A 382 -9.90 1.55 11.01
C GLY A 382 -10.36 1.85 9.58
N TRP A 383 -11.01 3.00 9.37
CA TRP A 383 -11.40 3.48 8.04
C TRP A 383 -11.36 5.01 7.99
N LYS A 384 -11.27 5.57 6.79
CA LYS A 384 -11.34 7.03 6.53
C LYS A 384 -12.03 7.27 5.19
N TYR A 385 -12.56 8.49 4.98
CA TYR A 385 -12.92 8.91 3.62
C TYR A 385 -11.66 9.07 2.78
N SER A 386 -11.77 8.89 1.46
CA SER A 386 -10.62 8.83 0.56
C SER A 386 -10.70 9.80 -0.63
N TYR A 387 -11.35 10.95 -0.46
CA TYR A 387 -11.31 12.05 -1.44
C TYR A 387 -9.96 12.75 -1.44
N ALA A 388 -9.30 12.79 -0.28
CA ALA A 388 -7.93 13.18 -0.09
C ALA A 388 -7.13 12.05 0.58
N VAL A 389 -5.85 11.92 0.23
CA VAL A 389 -4.95 10.89 0.76
C VAL A 389 -3.56 11.46 1.03
N THR A 390 -2.79 10.80 1.91
CA THR A 390 -1.39 11.18 2.09
C THR A 390 -0.50 10.67 0.95
N VAL A 391 0.62 11.38 0.69
CA VAL A 391 1.62 10.95 -0.29
C VAL A 391 2.08 9.51 -0.03
N HIS A 392 2.26 9.13 1.23
CA HIS A 392 2.69 7.78 1.61
C HIS A 392 1.67 6.71 1.21
N ARG A 393 0.38 7.00 1.37
CA ARG A 393 -0.69 6.05 1.02
C ARG A 393 -0.90 5.89 -0.47
N ILE A 394 -0.70 6.97 -1.25
CA ILE A 394 -0.90 6.93 -2.69
C ILE A 394 0.27 6.27 -3.43
N GLN A 395 1.40 6.04 -2.77
CA GLN A 395 2.53 5.35 -3.38
C GLN A 395 2.12 3.95 -3.85
N GLY A 396 2.56 3.56 -5.04
CA GLY A 396 2.14 2.34 -5.73
C GLY A 396 0.81 2.45 -6.52
N SER A 397 -0.01 3.48 -6.27
CA SER A 397 -1.28 3.72 -6.99
C SER A 397 -1.11 4.77 -8.09
N ASN A 398 -2.12 4.92 -8.95
CA ASN A 398 -2.17 5.96 -9.97
C ASN A 398 -3.49 6.72 -9.88
N VAL A 399 -3.48 7.98 -10.28
CA VAL A 399 -4.65 8.88 -10.32
C VAL A 399 -4.65 9.59 -11.67
N ASN A 400 -5.82 9.70 -12.30
CA ASN A 400 -5.88 10.39 -13.59
C ASN A 400 -5.48 11.86 -13.45
N LYS A 401 -6.04 12.53 -12.43
CA LYS A 401 -5.80 13.95 -12.19
C LYS A 401 -5.54 14.22 -10.69
N PRO A 402 -4.33 13.99 -10.18
CA PRO A 402 -3.99 14.33 -8.81
C PRO A 402 -3.91 15.85 -8.61
N ILE A 403 -4.36 16.28 -7.44
CA ILE A 403 -4.25 17.67 -6.95
C ILE A 403 -3.26 17.65 -5.79
N VAL A 404 -2.04 18.05 -6.03
CA VAL A 404 -0.95 18.00 -5.05
C VAL A 404 -0.91 19.29 -4.23
N LEU A 405 -0.96 19.18 -2.90
CA LEU A 405 -0.85 20.32 -2.00
C LEU A 405 0.61 20.53 -1.61
N TRP A 406 1.29 21.42 -2.33
CA TRP A 406 2.68 21.75 -2.06
C TRP A 406 2.85 22.46 -0.70
N ASP A 407 1.96 23.38 -0.35
CA ASP A 407 1.98 24.05 0.96
C ASP A 407 2.03 23.04 2.11
N ASP A 408 1.21 21.99 2.03
CA ASP A 408 1.19 20.96 3.06
C ASP A 408 2.44 20.07 3.04
N ILE A 409 2.98 19.74 1.87
CA ILE A 409 4.25 19.00 1.72
C ILE A 409 5.42 19.85 2.25
N SER A 410 5.36 21.17 2.13
CA SER A 410 6.41 22.09 2.59
C SER A 410 6.65 22.05 4.11
N PHE A 411 5.66 21.57 4.90
CA PHE A 411 5.85 21.34 6.34
C PHE A 411 6.85 20.22 6.65
N CYS A 412 7.23 19.38 5.67
CA CYS A 412 8.29 18.40 5.87
C CYS A 412 9.64 19.11 6.05
N LYS A 413 10.21 18.99 7.26
CA LYS A 413 11.45 19.69 7.62
C LYS A 413 12.69 19.18 6.86
N ASN A 414 12.72 17.88 6.52
CA ASN A 414 13.84 17.29 5.79
C ASN A 414 13.71 17.65 4.29
N PRO A 415 14.65 18.43 3.72
CA PRO A 415 14.55 18.88 2.34
C PRO A 415 14.55 17.74 1.31
N THR A 416 15.36 16.71 1.52
CA THR A 416 15.42 15.55 0.62
C THR A 416 14.11 14.77 0.66
N LEU A 417 13.56 14.51 1.84
CA LEU A 417 12.28 13.83 1.99
C LEU A 417 11.14 14.65 1.39
N ARG A 418 11.15 15.98 1.59
CA ARG A 418 10.16 16.89 0.99
C ARG A 418 10.13 16.81 -0.53
N HIS A 419 11.29 16.82 -1.20
CA HIS A 419 11.35 16.68 -2.65
C HIS A 419 10.93 15.26 -3.10
N LYS A 420 11.25 14.22 -2.35
CA LYS A 420 10.75 12.86 -2.63
C LYS A 420 9.21 12.78 -2.49
N LEU A 421 8.64 13.40 -1.46
CA LEU A 421 7.19 13.49 -1.31
C LEU A 421 6.55 14.18 -2.52
N LEU A 422 7.10 15.32 -2.96
CA LEU A 422 6.62 16.01 -4.14
C LEU A 422 6.74 15.13 -5.39
N TYR A 423 7.89 14.50 -5.62
CA TYR A 423 8.10 13.62 -6.75
C TYR A 423 7.11 12.45 -6.77
N VAL A 424 6.93 11.77 -5.62
CA VAL A 424 5.99 10.66 -5.53
C VAL A 424 4.57 11.12 -5.81
N ALA A 425 4.14 12.25 -5.25
CA ALA A 425 2.81 12.80 -5.49
C ALA A 425 2.57 13.13 -6.99
N CYS A 426 3.51 13.84 -7.62
CA CYS A 426 3.42 14.24 -9.03
C CYS A 426 3.47 13.02 -9.97
N SER A 427 4.31 12.03 -9.67
CA SER A 427 4.47 10.83 -10.49
C SER A 427 3.26 9.90 -10.50
N ARG A 428 2.21 10.19 -9.70
CA ARG A 428 0.91 9.47 -9.73
C ARG A 428 0.04 9.87 -10.90
N ALA A 429 0.27 11.04 -11.48
CA ALA A 429 -0.53 11.58 -12.58
C ALA A 429 -0.48 10.67 -13.83
N ARG A 430 -1.66 10.45 -14.43
CA ARG A 430 -1.80 9.76 -15.72
C ARG A 430 -2.13 10.73 -16.86
N GLU A 431 -3.04 11.66 -16.62
CA GLU A 431 -3.60 12.56 -17.64
C GLU A 431 -3.19 14.01 -17.39
N GLU A 432 -3.48 14.49 -16.19
CA GLU A 432 -3.21 15.88 -15.79
C GLU A 432 -2.62 15.91 -14.38
N LEU A 433 -1.99 17.03 -14.04
CA LEU A 433 -1.43 17.30 -12.72
C LEU A 433 -1.76 18.73 -12.31
N LEU A 434 -2.37 18.87 -11.13
CA LEU A 434 -2.58 20.17 -10.50
C LEU A 434 -1.71 20.26 -9.25
N ILE A 435 -0.98 21.37 -9.09
CA ILE A 435 -0.20 21.64 -7.88
C ILE A 435 -0.71 22.91 -7.26
N LYS A 436 -1.05 22.81 -5.97
CA LYS A 436 -1.46 23.94 -5.16
C LYS A 436 -0.28 24.43 -4.33
N GLU A 437 0.10 25.69 -4.52
CA GLU A 437 0.95 26.48 -3.63
C GLU A 437 0.14 27.10 -2.53
#